data_1060117ef6bbcbe436ced68740b13cd3
#
_entry.id   1060117ef6bbcbe436ced68740b13cd3
#
_cell.length_a   1.000
_cell.length_b   1.000
_cell.length_c   1.000
_cell.angle_alpha   90.00
_cell.angle_beta   90.00
_cell.angle_gamma   90.00
#
_symmetry.space_group_name_H-M   'P 1'
#
loop_
_entity.id
_entity.type
_entity.pdbx_description
1 polymer ?
#
loop_
_entity_poly.entity_id
_entity_poly.type
_entity_poly.pdbx_seq_one_letter_code
_entity_poly.pdbx_strand_id
1 'polypeptide(L)'
;MPETASAQPIAIVQPAARRSRQARICWGARVVTVGGDAPVRVQSMTNTDTVDAIGTAIQVKELAQAGSEMVRLTVNTPEAAAEVPHIREQLDRMGIDVPLIGDFHYNGHRLLTEFPGCAQALSKYRINPGNVGKGDKKDKQFGQMIEAALKWDKPVRIGVNWGSLDQDLLAGLMDVNNRRAQPWEARQVMYEALVTSAIESADLAVRLGMAPGQVILSCKVSGVQDLIAVYRELARRCRYPLHLGLTEAGMGAKGTVASAAALSILLQEGIGDTIRVSLTPQPGEARTQEVLVASEILQAMGLRAFVPSVSACPGCGRTTSTTFQELAKDIDDYLRAQMPVWRDLYPGVERLKVAVMGCIVNGPGESKHADIGISLPGNGESPAAPVFIDGEKAMTLRGDHIAQDFQHIVEDYIAARFGNGNPAAAKAA
;
A
#
# COMPACT_ATOMS: atom_id res chain seq x y z
N MET A 1 0.77 54.82 5.29
CA MET A 1 1.38 53.49 5.46
C MET A 1 0.24 52.49 5.47
N PRO A 2 0.13 51.59 4.52
CA PRO A 2 -0.90 50.52 4.64
C PRO A 2 -0.51 49.63 5.80
N GLU A 3 -1.44 49.34 6.70
CA GLU A 3 -1.31 48.37 7.77
C GLU A 3 -0.91 47.02 7.16
N THR A 4 0.25 46.56 7.57
CA THR A 4 0.71 45.18 7.23
C THR A 4 -0.24 44.21 7.94
N ALA A 5 -1.16 43.62 7.16
CA ALA A 5 -1.96 42.51 7.66
C ALA A 5 -0.99 41.48 8.27
N SER A 6 -1.16 41.18 9.55
CA SER A 6 -0.34 40.16 10.23
C SER A 6 -0.55 38.83 9.52
N ALA A 7 0.47 38.35 8.83
CA ALA A 7 0.43 37.05 8.17
C ALA A 7 0.15 35.97 9.22
N GLN A 8 -0.95 35.25 9.06
CA GLN A 8 -1.20 34.06 9.89
C GLN A 8 -0.27 32.94 9.45
N PRO A 9 0.22 32.10 10.37
CA PRO A 9 1.05 30.96 10.00
C PRO A 9 0.29 30.02 9.05
N ILE A 10 0.99 29.55 8.00
CA ILE A 10 0.44 28.58 7.06
C ILE A 10 0.14 27.29 7.83
N ALA A 11 -1.13 26.89 7.84
CA ALA A 11 -1.51 25.64 8.50
C ALA A 11 -0.91 24.43 7.78
N ILE A 12 -0.26 23.54 8.53
CA ILE A 12 0.17 22.24 8.02
C ILE A 12 -1.10 21.39 7.88
N VAL A 13 -1.45 21.10 6.63
CA VAL A 13 -2.61 20.23 6.33
C VAL A 13 -2.18 18.78 6.56
N GLN A 14 -2.70 18.20 7.63
CA GLN A 14 -2.56 16.77 7.87
C GLN A 14 -3.70 16.01 7.19
N PRO A 15 -3.48 14.75 6.76
CA PRO A 15 -4.57 13.92 6.25
C PRO A 15 -5.70 13.81 7.28
N ALA A 16 -6.93 13.94 6.80
CA ALA A 16 -8.11 13.78 7.67
C ALA A 16 -8.15 12.36 8.23
N ALA A 17 -8.61 12.21 9.47
CA ALA A 17 -8.76 10.90 10.07
C ALA A 17 -10.22 10.42 9.96
N ARG A 18 -10.50 9.46 9.05
CA ARG A 18 -11.75 8.74 9.02
C ARG A 18 -11.73 7.66 10.10
N ARG A 19 -12.71 7.69 10.99
CA ARG A 19 -12.86 6.64 12.01
C ARG A 19 -13.58 5.42 11.43
N SER A 20 -12.84 4.54 10.82
CA SER A 20 -13.31 3.21 10.40
C SER A 20 -13.34 2.23 11.58
N ARG A 21 -14.07 1.11 11.43
CA ARG A 21 -13.96 -0.03 12.35
C ARG A 21 -12.63 -0.72 12.16
N GLN A 22 -12.23 -1.56 13.11
CA GLN A 22 -11.00 -2.34 13.00
C GLN A 22 -11.32 -3.78 12.63
N ALA A 23 -10.56 -4.32 11.66
CA ALA A 23 -10.51 -5.74 11.34
C ALA A 23 -9.12 -6.29 11.66
N ARG A 24 -9.07 -7.47 12.26
CA ARG A 24 -7.83 -8.16 12.62
C ARG A 24 -7.63 -9.36 11.72
N ILE A 25 -6.50 -9.41 11.04
CA ILE A 25 -6.12 -10.50 10.14
C ILE A 25 -4.94 -11.21 10.80
N CYS A 26 -5.14 -12.48 11.20
CA CYS A 26 -4.19 -13.19 12.04
C CYS A 26 -3.60 -14.41 11.32
N TRP A 27 -2.30 -14.66 11.54
CA TRP A 27 -1.65 -15.94 11.29
C TRP A 27 -0.65 -16.22 12.41
N GLY A 28 -0.81 -17.33 13.15
CA GLY A 28 -0.02 -17.60 14.33
C GLY A 28 -0.04 -16.43 15.32
N ALA A 29 1.11 -15.95 15.71
CA ALA A 29 1.26 -14.75 16.57
C ALA A 29 1.17 -13.44 15.79
N ARG A 30 1.26 -13.45 14.47
CA ARG A 30 1.16 -12.27 13.62
C ARG A 30 -0.25 -11.75 13.55
N VAL A 31 -0.43 -10.46 13.87
CA VAL A 31 -1.71 -9.77 13.75
C VAL A 31 -1.52 -8.52 12.89
N VAL A 32 -2.26 -8.44 11.79
CA VAL A 32 -2.34 -7.24 10.95
C VAL A 32 -3.70 -6.58 11.21
N THR A 33 -3.69 -5.45 11.90
CA THR A 33 -4.88 -4.64 12.13
C THR A 33 -5.11 -3.69 10.96
N VAL A 34 -6.34 -3.64 10.45
CA VAL A 34 -6.78 -2.78 9.34
C VAL A 34 -7.92 -1.90 9.84
N GLY A 35 -7.80 -0.59 9.65
CA GLY A 35 -8.81 0.38 10.08
C GLY A 35 -8.61 0.93 11.49
N GLY A 36 -9.47 1.85 11.91
CA GLY A 36 -9.34 2.60 13.14
C GLY A 36 -8.09 3.46 13.16
N ASP A 37 -7.31 3.36 14.22
CA ASP A 37 -6.05 4.09 14.39
C ASP A 37 -4.83 3.32 13.82
N ALA A 38 -5.06 2.14 13.19
CA ALA A 38 -3.97 1.38 12.58
C ALA A 38 -3.45 2.12 11.33
N PRO A 39 -2.13 2.06 11.06
CA PRO A 39 -1.58 2.65 9.85
C PRO A 39 -2.13 1.94 8.60
N VAL A 40 -2.19 2.69 7.48
CA VAL A 40 -2.64 2.14 6.19
C VAL A 40 -1.75 0.95 5.80
N ARG A 41 -2.37 -0.19 5.50
CA ARG A 41 -1.66 -1.45 5.23
C ARG A 41 -1.39 -1.67 3.75
N VAL A 42 -0.22 -2.17 3.44
CA VAL A 42 0.15 -2.57 2.07
C VAL A 42 -0.23 -4.03 1.86
N GLN A 43 -1.01 -4.30 0.82
CA GLN A 43 -1.38 -5.64 0.39
C GLN A 43 -0.93 -5.87 -1.04
N SER A 44 -0.48 -7.08 -1.34
CA SER A 44 -0.11 -7.51 -2.70
C SER A 44 -0.90 -8.74 -3.14
N MET A 45 -0.55 -9.26 -4.32
CA MET A 45 -1.14 -10.47 -4.89
C MET A 45 -0.11 -11.20 -5.74
N THR A 46 -0.07 -12.52 -5.62
CA THR A 46 0.72 -13.37 -6.52
C THR A 46 0.16 -13.36 -7.94
N ASN A 47 1.01 -13.66 -8.90
CA ASN A 47 0.62 -13.97 -10.29
C ASN A 47 1.11 -15.35 -10.74
N THR A 48 1.63 -16.16 -9.82
CA THR A 48 1.92 -17.58 -10.03
C THR A 48 0.63 -18.39 -10.13
N ASP A 49 0.71 -19.55 -10.77
CA ASP A 49 -0.35 -20.54 -10.63
C ASP A 49 -0.33 -21.09 -9.20
N THR A 50 -1.45 -21.00 -8.50
CA THR A 50 -1.55 -21.45 -7.10
C THR A 50 -1.38 -22.97 -6.96
N VAL A 51 -1.53 -23.73 -8.04
CA VAL A 51 -1.23 -25.18 -8.09
C VAL A 51 0.28 -25.44 -7.94
N ASP A 52 1.13 -24.50 -8.36
CA ASP A 52 2.56 -24.53 -8.07
C ASP A 52 2.80 -23.97 -6.66
N ALA A 53 2.69 -24.84 -5.67
CA ALA A 53 2.83 -24.46 -4.26
C ALA A 53 4.22 -23.87 -3.93
N ILE A 54 5.29 -24.40 -4.54
CA ILE A 54 6.66 -23.95 -4.28
C ILE A 54 6.89 -22.57 -4.90
N GLY A 55 6.59 -22.40 -6.18
CA GLY A 55 6.73 -21.13 -6.87
C GLY A 55 5.87 -20.04 -6.23
N THR A 56 4.64 -20.39 -5.81
CA THR A 56 3.77 -19.44 -5.11
C THR A 56 4.32 -19.06 -3.74
N ALA A 57 4.85 -20.01 -2.96
CA ALA A 57 5.46 -19.71 -1.66
C ALA A 57 6.70 -18.82 -1.80
N ILE A 58 7.53 -19.05 -2.81
CA ILE A 58 8.70 -18.20 -3.12
C ILE A 58 8.22 -16.76 -3.44
N GLN A 59 7.25 -16.60 -4.32
CA GLN A 59 6.74 -15.27 -4.68
C GLN A 59 6.07 -14.57 -3.50
N VAL A 60 5.34 -15.29 -2.63
CA VAL A 60 4.78 -14.73 -1.38
C VAL A 60 5.89 -14.21 -0.47
N LYS A 61 6.99 -14.98 -0.32
CA LYS A 61 8.17 -14.55 0.46
C LYS A 61 8.77 -13.27 -0.11
N GLU A 62 8.99 -13.21 -1.43
CA GLU A 62 9.53 -12.01 -2.10
C GLU A 62 8.64 -10.79 -1.86
N LEU A 63 7.32 -10.93 -2.01
CA LEU A 63 6.36 -9.87 -1.76
C LEU A 63 6.36 -9.42 -0.29
N ALA A 64 6.45 -10.35 0.66
CA ALA A 64 6.53 -10.03 2.08
C ALA A 64 7.84 -9.30 2.43
N GLN A 65 8.97 -9.74 1.87
CA GLN A 65 10.27 -9.09 2.05
C GLN A 65 10.32 -7.69 1.44
N ALA A 66 9.61 -7.47 0.32
CA ALA A 66 9.44 -6.14 -0.27
C ALA A 66 8.56 -5.19 0.57
N GLY A 67 7.89 -5.69 1.62
CA GLY A 67 7.09 -4.88 2.53
C GLY A 67 5.57 -5.13 2.47
N SER A 68 5.11 -6.14 1.73
CA SER A 68 3.70 -6.52 1.75
C SER A 68 3.32 -7.12 3.09
N GLU A 69 2.29 -6.57 3.73
CA GLU A 69 1.84 -7.01 5.05
C GLU A 69 0.77 -8.10 4.97
N MET A 70 0.21 -8.33 3.79
CA MET A 70 -0.75 -9.38 3.46
C MET A 70 -0.61 -9.75 1.99
N VAL A 71 -0.63 -11.04 1.66
CA VAL A 71 -0.51 -11.49 0.27
C VAL A 71 -1.74 -12.28 -0.15
N ARG A 72 -2.31 -11.96 -1.31
CA ARG A 72 -3.50 -12.60 -1.86
C ARG A 72 -3.11 -13.64 -2.91
N LEU A 73 -3.73 -14.81 -2.81
CA LEU A 73 -3.62 -15.93 -3.74
C LEU A 73 -4.95 -16.10 -4.50
N THR A 74 -4.91 -16.50 -5.76
CA THR A 74 -6.11 -16.92 -6.49
C THR A 74 -6.47 -18.34 -6.10
N VAL A 75 -7.71 -18.57 -5.65
CA VAL A 75 -8.23 -19.91 -5.33
C VAL A 75 -9.49 -20.14 -6.14
N ASN A 76 -9.33 -20.69 -7.33
CA ASN A 76 -10.38 -20.80 -8.33
C ASN A 76 -10.69 -22.24 -8.78
N THR A 77 -9.84 -23.20 -8.41
CA THR A 77 -10.02 -24.62 -8.73
C THR A 77 -9.83 -25.50 -7.49
N PRO A 78 -10.34 -26.76 -7.49
CA PRO A 78 -10.07 -27.72 -6.43
C PRO A 78 -8.58 -27.97 -6.20
N GLU A 79 -7.79 -28.05 -7.27
CA GLU A 79 -6.35 -28.26 -7.23
C GLU A 79 -5.66 -27.09 -6.52
N ALA A 80 -6.00 -25.85 -6.88
CA ALA A 80 -5.47 -24.66 -6.21
C ALA A 80 -5.86 -24.64 -4.71
N ALA A 81 -7.09 -25.03 -4.38
CA ALA A 81 -7.53 -25.12 -2.98
C ALA A 81 -6.77 -26.20 -2.19
N ALA A 82 -6.45 -27.32 -2.81
CA ALA A 82 -5.67 -28.40 -2.20
C ALA A 82 -4.23 -27.96 -1.89
N GLU A 83 -3.65 -27.07 -2.70
CA GLU A 83 -2.26 -26.61 -2.54
C GLU A 83 -2.09 -25.46 -1.52
N VAL A 84 -3.13 -24.73 -1.16
CA VAL A 84 -3.03 -23.62 -0.17
C VAL A 84 -2.40 -24.04 1.17
N PRO A 85 -2.76 -25.19 1.79
CA PRO A 85 -2.08 -25.68 2.99
C PRO A 85 -0.58 -25.93 2.79
N HIS A 86 -0.19 -26.45 1.63
CA HIS A 86 1.21 -26.72 1.30
C HIS A 86 2.00 -25.43 1.12
N ILE A 87 1.40 -24.41 0.46
CA ILE A 87 1.98 -23.07 0.38
C ILE A 87 2.23 -22.50 1.77
N ARG A 88 1.25 -22.62 2.68
CA ARG A 88 1.38 -22.14 4.04
C ARG A 88 2.47 -22.86 4.81
N GLU A 89 2.54 -24.18 4.70
CA GLU A 89 3.58 -24.99 5.31
C GLU A 89 5.00 -24.61 4.84
N GLN A 90 5.18 -24.36 3.52
CA GLN A 90 6.46 -23.91 2.99
C GLN A 90 6.86 -22.54 3.56
N LEU A 91 5.91 -21.60 3.66
CA LEU A 91 6.15 -20.28 4.24
C LEU A 91 6.51 -20.38 5.74
N ASP A 92 5.83 -21.22 6.48
CA ASP A 92 6.13 -21.46 7.91
C ASP A 92 7.53 -22.03 8.10
N ARG A 93 7.95 -22.99 7.24
CA ARG A 93 9.31 -23.52 7.22
C ARG A 93 10.37 -22.46 6.88
N MET A 94 10.02 -21.46 6.08
CA MET A 94 10.88 -20.33 5.75
C MET A 94 10.85 -19.20 6.80
N GLY A 95 10.07 -19.34 7.87
CA GLY A 95 9.89 -18.30 8.90
C GLY A 95 9.09 -17.09 8.41
N ILE A 96 8.26 -17.24 7.37
CA ILE A 96 7.44 -16.17 6.79
C ILE A 96 6.03 -16.29 7.37
N ASP A 97 5.67 -15.36 8.24
CA ASP A 97 4.39 -15.32 8.95
C ASP A 97 3.33 -14.41 8.32
N VAL A 98 3.57 -13.95 7.07
CA VAL A 98 2.65 -13.05 6.37
C VAL A 98 1.27 -13.71 6.20
N PRO A 99 0.16 -13.01 6.57
CA PRO A 99 -1.19 -13.52 6.37
C PRO A 99 -1.53 -13.72 4.90
N LEU A 100 -2.08 -14.89 4.57
CA LEU A 100 -2.56 -15.24 3.24
C LEU A 100 -4.04 -14.91 3.08
N ILE A 101 -4.41 -14.40 1.91
CA ILE A 101 -5.78 -14.06 1.55
C ILE A 101 -6.22 -14.91 0.37
N GLY A 102 -7.29 -15.68 0.52
CA GLY A 102 -7.89 -16.40 -0.61
C GLY A 102 -8.79 -15.51 -1.44
N ASP A 103 -8.57 -15.49 -2.74
CA ASP A 103 -9.42 -14.79 -3.71
C ASP A 103 -10.37 -15.78 -4.39
N PHE A 104 -11.64 -15.71 -4.01
CA PHE A 104 -12.66 -16.65 -4.45
C PHE A 104 -13.62 -16.01 -5.46
N HIS A 105 -13.93 -16.78 -6.50
CA HIS A 105 -14.90 -16.46 -7.54
C HIS A 105 -15.83 -17.66 -7.76
N TYR A 106 -17.03 -17.46 -8.26
CA TYR A 106 -18.04 -18.47 -8.68
C TYR A 106 -18.22 -19.70 -7.78
N ASN A 107 -17.18 -20.52 -7.61
CA ASN A 107 -17.18 -21.79 -6.87
C ASN A 107 -16.59 -21.70 -5.46
N GLY A 108 -16.28 -20.48 -4.96
CA GLY A 108 -15.65 -20.28 -3.66
C GLY A 108 -16.41 -20.93 -2.49
N HIS A 109 -17.74 -20.96 -2.54
CA HIS A 109 -18.59 -21.63 -1.55
C HIS A 109 -18.30 -23.13 -1.47
N ARG A 110 -18.05 -23.80 -2.60
CA ARG A 110 -17.64 -25.19 -2.64
C ARG A 110 -16.21 -25.39 -2.15
N LEU A 111 -15.28 -24.58 -2.65
CA LEU A 111 -13.87 -24.70 -2.31
C LEU A 111 -13.63 -24.53 -0.81
N LEU A 112 -14.30 -23.58 -0.16
CA LEU A 112 -14.20 -23.36 1.28
C LEU A 112 -14.85 -24.49 2.12
N THR A 113 -15.84 -25.19 1.56
CA THR A 113 -16.55 -26.28 2.23
C THR A 113 -15.84 -27.63 2.01
N GLU A 114 -15.47 -27.92 0.77
CA GLU A 114 -14.88 -29.21 0.37
C GLU A 114 -13.39 -29.30 0.75
N PHE A 115 -12.70 -28.17 0.91
CA PHE A 115 -11.27 -28.09 1.28
C PHE A 115 -11.04 -27.34 2.60
N PRO A 116 -11.38 -27.95 3.75
CA PRO A 116 -11.25 -27.29 5.06
C PRO A 116 -9.79 -26.88 5.38
N GLY A 117 -8.78 -27.60 4.90
CA GLY A 117 -7.37 -27.21 5.02
C GLY A 117 -7.07 -25.86 4.35
N CYS A 118 -7.64 -25.63 3.16
CA CYS A 118 -7.56 -24.32 2.48
C CYS A 118 -8.18 -23.21 3.35
N ALA A 119 -9.40 -23.43 3.83
CA ALA A 119 -10.10 -22.46 4.65
C ALA A 119 -9.33 -22.10 5.94
N GLN A 120 -8.68 -23.08 6.58
CA GLN A 120 -7.87 -22.88 7.78
C GLN A 120 -6.55 -22.14 7.51
N ALA A 121 -5.84 -22.52 6.43
CA ALA A 121 -4.54 -21.97 6.07
C ALA A 121 -4.59 -20.51 5.63
N LEU A 122 -5.75 -20.02 5.22
CA LEU A 122 -5.98 -18.63 4.87
C LEU A 122 -6.31 -17.80 6.12
N SER A 123 -5.88 -16.55 6.11
CA SER A 123 -6.13 -15.59 7.21
C SER A 123 -7.31 -14.66 6.92
N LYS A 124 -7.73 -14.55 5.68
CA LYS A 124 -8.85 -13.72 5.21
C LYS A 124 -9.40 -14.26 3.89
N TYR A 125 -10.69 -14.09 3.66
CA TYR A 125 -11.29 -14.41 2.36
C TYR A 125 -11.67 -13.14 1.61
N ARG A 126 -11.43 -13.11 0.31
CA ARG A 126 -11.97 -12.09 -0.59
C ARG A 126 -13.13 -12.72 -1.39
N ILE A 127 -14.27 -12.09 -1.29
CA ILE A 127 -15.49 -12.49 -1.98
C ILE A 127 -15.91 -11.34 -2.90
N ASN A 128 -16.19 -11.66 -4.18
CA ASN A 128 -16.80 -10.73 -5.11
C ASN A 128 -18.28 -11.07 -5.26
N PRO A 129 -19.19 -10.27 -4.71
CA PRO A 129 -20.64 -10.60 -4.73
C PRO A 129 -21.22 -10.67 -6.14
N GLY A 130 -20.64 -9.99 -7.14
CA GLY A 130 -21.04 -10.09 -8.53
C GLY A 130 -20.65 -11.41 -9.22
N ASN A 131 -19.77 -12.21 -8.59
CA ASN A 131 -19.23 -13.47 -9.13
C ASN A 131 -19.56 -14.69 -8.25
N VAL A 132 -20.46 -14.59 -7.28
CA VAL A 132 -20.78 -15.71 -6.38
C VAL A 132 -21.88 -16.60 -6.95
N GLY A 133 -22.83 -16.06 -7.67
CA GLY A 133 -23.95 -16.77 -8.26
C GLY A 133 -24.87 -15.82 -9.00
N LYS A 134 -25.95 -16.35 -9.57
CA LYS A 134 -26.98 -15.55 -10.26
C LYS A 134 -28.35 -15.80 -9.65
N GLY A 135 -29.19 -14.75 -9.59
CA GLY A 135 -30.54 -14.81 -9.05
C GLY A 135 -30.57 -15.37 -7.63
N ASP A 136 -31.52 -16.20 -7.30
CA ASP A 136 -31.76 -16.80 -5.98
C ASP A 136 -30.57 -17.61 -5.42
N LYS A 137 -29.66 -18.05 -6.27
CA LYS A 137 -28.45 -18.79 -5.83
C LYS A 137 -27.38 -17.89 -5.26
N LYS A 138 -27.39 -16.60 -5.59
CA LYS A 138 -26.36 -15.62 -5.18
C LYS A 138 -26.27 -15.53 -3.66
N ASP A 139 -27.36 -15.22 -2.99
CA ASP A 139 -27.40 -15.04 -1.54
C ASP A 139 -27.09 -16.33 -0.79
N LYS A 140 -27.59 -17.49 -1.31
CA LYS A 140 -27.27 -18.79 -0.73
C LYS A 140 -25.76 -19.12 -0.80
N GLN A 141 -25.14 -18.93 -1.95
CA GLN A 141 -23.72 -19.23 -2.13
C GLN A 141 -22.85 -18.24 -1.39
N PHE A 142 -23.21 -16.95 -1.35
CA PHE A 142 -22.56 -15.96 -0.51
C PHE A 142 -22.67 -16.35 0.97
N GLY A 143 -23.85 -16.74 1.43
CA GLY A 143 -24.11 -17.21 2.80
C GLY A 143 -23.19 -18.37 3.20
N GLN A 144 -23.04 -19.38 2.33
CA GLN A 144 -22.13 -20.51 2.58
C GLN A 144 -20.66 -20.07 2.76
N MET A 145 -20.22 -19.06 2.01
CA MET A 145 -18.87 -18.51 2.19
C MET A 145 -18.73 -17.76 3.52
N ILE A 146 -19.77 -17.03 3.93
CA ILE A 146 -19.81 -16.36 5.25
C ILE A 146 -19.84 -17.39 6.38
N GLU A 147 -20.62 -18.47 6.26
CA GLU A 147 -20.63 -19.58 7.23
C GLU A 147 -19.23 -20.20 7.38
N ALA A 148 -18.52 -20.42 6.28
CA ALA A 148 -17.13 -20.88 6.33
C ALA A 148 -16.22 -19.86 7.04
N ALA A 149 -16.38 -18.55 6.79
CA ALA A 149 -15.64 -17.51 7.45
C ALA A 149 -15.90 -17.47 8.96
N LEU A 150 -17.15 -17.61 9.39
CA LEU A 150 -17.54 -17.71 10.79
C LEU A 150 -16.98 -18.96 11.46
N LYS A 151 -17.06 -20.12 10.80
CA LYS A 151 -16.53 -21.39 11.32
C LYS A 151 -15.04 -21.32 11.65
N TRP A 152 -14.26 -20.60 10.84
CA TRP A 152 -12.81 -20.52 10.96
C TRP A 152 -12.33 -19.19 11.54
N ASP A 153 -13.25 -18.33 12.01
CA ASP A 153 -12.98 -16.99 12.53
C ASP A 153 -12.12 -16.14 11.57
N LYS A 154 -12.51 -16.10 10.30
CA LYS A 154 -11.77 -15.36 9.27
C LYS A 154 -12.52 -14.08 8.89
N PRO A 155 -11.87 -12.91 8.92
CA PRO A 155 -12.45 -11.70 8.35
C PRO A 155 -12.63 -11.85 6.84
N VAL A 156 -13.59 -11.12 6.29
CA VAL A 156 -13.93 -11.14 4.87
C VAL A 156 -13.74 -9.76 4.25
N ARG A 157 -13.15 -9.71 3.07
CA ARG A 157 -13.23 -8.53 2.22
C ARG A 157 -14.26 -8.76 1.12
N ILE A 158 -15.33 -7.99 1.18
CA ILE A 158 -16.32 -7.90 0.11
C ILE A 158 -15.77 -6.93 -0.94
N GLY A 159 -15.46 -7.46 -2.11
CA GLY A 159 -14.76 -6.73 -3.15
C GLY A 159 -15.56 -6.64 -4.43
N VAL A 160 -16.30 -5.55 -4.60
CA VAL A 160 -17.03 -5.24 -5.82
C VAL A 160 -16.07 -4.66 -6.85
N ASN A 161 -16.18 -5.11 -8.08
CA ASN A 161 -15.45 -4.55 -9.22
C ASN A 161 -16.46 -4.12 -10.30
N TRP A 162 -16.19 -3.00 -10.91
CA TRP A 162 -16.95 -2.46 -12.02
C TRP A 162 -17.18 -3.51 -13.15
N GLY A 163 -16.14 -4.19 -13.61
CA GLY A 163 -16.23 -5.18 -14.70
C GLY A 163 -16.99 -6.47 -14.37
N SER A 164 -17.37 -6.66 -13.11
CA SER A 164 -18.13 -7.81 -12.64
C SER A 164 -19.28 -7.43 -11.70
N LEU A 165 -19.85 -6.23 -11.93
CA LEU A 165 -21.01 -5.75 -11.19
C LEU A 165 -22.25 -6.61 -11.50
N ASP A 166 -23.10 -6.79 -10.49
CA ASP A 166 -24.39 -7.46 -10.62
C ASP A 166 -25.28 -6.71 -11.62
N GLN A 167 -25.60 -7.38 -12.72
CA GLN A 167 -26.38 -6.77 -13.81
C GLN A 167 -27.86 -6.61 -13.45
N ASP A 168 -28.42 -7.47 -12.60
CA ASP A 168 -29.80 -7.37 -12.17
C ASP A 168 -29.97 -6.15 -11.25
N LEU A 169 -29.04 -5.92 -10.33
CA LEU A 169 -29.00 -4.73 -9.50
C LEU A 169 -28.86 -3.45 -10.35
N LEU A 170 -27.94 -3.47 -11.32
CA LEU A 170 -27.72 -2.30 -12.21
C LEU A 170 -28.98 -2.00 -13.02
N ALA A 171 -29.61 -3.01 -13.62
CA ALA A 171 -30.85 -2.85 -14.39
C ALA A 171 -31.99 -2.28 -13.54
N GLY A 172 -32.18 -2.81 -12.32
CA GLY A 172 -33.18 -2.30 -11.39
C GLY A 172 -32.98 -0.84 -11.03
N LEU A 173 -31.71 -0.43 -10.78
CA LEU A 173 -31.38 0.98 -10.49
C LEU A 173 -31.55 1.88 -11.72
N MET A 174 -31.27 1.41 -12.92
CA MET A 174 -31.55 2.14 -14.16
C MET A 174 -33.07 2.35 -14.34
N ASP A 175 -33.90 1.33 -14.08
CA ASP A 175 -35.36 1.46 -14.16
C ASP A 175 -35.91 2.48 -13.14
N VAL A 176 -35.39 2.45 -11.92
CA VAL A 176 -35.71 3.46 -10.90
C VAL A 176 -35.28 4.86 -11.35
N ASN A 177 -34.08 4.97 -11.93
CA ASN A 177 -33.53 6.23 -12.43
C ASN A 177 -34.40 6.82 -13.54
N ASN A 178 -34.87 6.01 -14.48
CA ASN A 178 -35.72 6.44 -15.59
C ASN A 178 -37.08 7.02 -15.15
N ARG A 179 -37.53 6.72 -13.93
CA ARG A 179 -38.78 7.24 -13.34
C ARG A 179 -38.57 8.53 -12.56
N ARG A 180 -37.35 9.01 -12.41
CA ARG A 180 -37.06 10.26 -11.70
C ARG A 180 -37.49 11.47 -12.55
N ALA A 181 -37.90 12.54 -11.89
CA ALA A 181 -38.16 13.81 -12.57
C ALA A 181 -36.92 14.41 -13.24
N GLN A 182 -35.74 14.13 -12.65
CA GLN A 182 -34.43 14.46 -13.19
C GLN A 182 -33.55 13.19 -13.10
N PRO A 183 -33.47 12.40 -14.17
CA PRO A 183 -32.64 11.21 -14.22
C PRO A 183 -31.16 11.55 -14.08
N TRP A 184 -30.44 10.72 -13.35
CA TRP A 184 -29.00 10.79 -13.28
C TRP A 184 -28.37 10.27 -14.56
N GLU A 185 -27.14 10.69 -14.82
CA GLU A 185 -26.32 10.08 -15.88
C GLU A 185 -26.08 8.58 -15.59
N ALA A 186 -25.98 7.77 -16.63
CA ALA A 186 -25.76 6.32 -16.51
C ALA A 186 -24.54 5.98 -15.65
N ARG A 187 -23.49 6.81 -15.71
CA ARG A 187 -22.28 6.68 -14.91
C ARG A 187 -22.56 6.85 -13.41
N GLN A 188 -23.41 7.77 -13.01
CA GLN A 188 -23.81 7.98 -11.62
C GLN A 188 -24.64 6.83 -11.09
N VAL A 189 -25.53 6.25 -11.92
CA VAL A 189 -26.29 5.06 -11.57
C VAL A 189 -25.35 3.86 -11.34
N MET A 190 -24.29 3.76 -12.13
CA MET A 190 -23.30 2.70 -11.96
C MET A 190 -22.48 2.88 -10.67
N TYR A 191 -22.12 4.09 -10.28
CA TYR A 191 -21.47 4.35 -8.97
C TYR A 191 -22.42 3.94 -7.83
N GLU A 192 -23.70 4.29 -7.93
CA GLU A 192 -24.72 3.87 -6.96
C GLU A 192 -24.79 2.35 -6.85
N ALA A 193 -24.81 1.65 -7.98
CA ALA A 193 -24.86 0.19 -8.00
C ALA A 193 -23.63 -0.45 -7.35
N LEU A 194 -22.41 0.11 -7.56
CA LEU A 194 -21.19 -0.36 -6.91
C LEU A 194 -21.26 -0.23 -5.39
N VAL A 195 -21.65 0.96 -4.92
CA VAL A 195 -21.73 1.27 -3.47
C VAL A 195 -22.84 0.45 -2.81
N THR A 196 -24.02 0.37 -3.43
CA THR A 196 -25.16 -0.40 -2.95
C THR A 196 -24.81 -1.89 -2.85
N SER A 197 -24.22 -2.47 -3.89
CA SER A 197 -23.79 -3.88 -3.88
C SER A 197 -22.82 -4.19 -2.73
N ALA A 198 -21.88 -3.29 -2.45
CA ALA A 198 -20.91 -3.48 -1.35
C ALA A 198 -21.61 -3.41 0.02
N ILE A 199 -22.45 -2.41 0.24
CA ILE A 199 -23.13 -2.19 1.54
C ILE A 199 -24.15 -3.30 1.80
N GLU A 200 -25.02 -3.64 0.84
CA GLU A 200 -26.02 -4.69 1.00
C GLU A 200 -25.38 -6.06 1.26
N SER A 201 -24.25 -6.36 0.59
CA SER A 201 -23.50 -7.58 0.85
C SER A 201 -22.86 -7.60 2.24
N ALA A 202 -22.38 -6.44 2.74
CA ALA A 202 -21.89 -6.31 4.11
C ALA A 202 -23.01 -6.49 5.15
N ASP A 203 -24.17 -5.89 4.90
CA ASP A 203 -25.35 -6.03 5.76
C ASP A 203 -25.87 -7.47 5.78
N LEU A 204 -25.82 -8.17 4.64
CA LEU A 204 -26.14 -9.60 4.58
C LEU A 204 -25.14 -10.42 5.41
N ALA A 205 -23.84 -10.17 5.29
CA ALA A 205 -22.82 -10.87 6.08
C ALA A 205 -23.04 -10.66 7.59
N VAL A 206 -23.39 -9.44 8.00
CA VAL A 206 -23.71 -9.13 9.42
C VAL A 206 -25.00 -9.83 9.86
N ARG A 207 -26.05 -9.84 9.04
CA ARG A 207 -27.30 -10.60 9.35
C ARG A 207 -27.06 -12.10 9.50
N LEU A 208 -26.07 -12.64 8.79
CA LEU A 208 -25.66 -14.05 8.90
C LEU A 208 -24.76 -14.33 10.12
N GLY A 209 -24.46 -13.33 10.93
CA GLY A 209 -23.75 -13.48 12.20
C GLY A 209 -22.31 -12.95 12.21
N MET A 210 -21.80 -12.41 11.10
CA MET A 210 -20.45 -11.83 11.06
C MET A 210 -20.38 -10.54 11.87
N ALA A 211 -19.38 -10.39 12.72
CA ALA A 211 -19.17 -9.13 13.43
C ALA A 211 -18.80 -8.01 12.44
N PRO A 212 -19.36 -6.79 12.59
CA PRO A 212 -19.02 -5.70 11.68
C PRO A 212 -17.51 -5.35 11.62
N GLY A 213 -16.74 -5.69 12.64
CA GLY A 213 -15.27 -5.57 12.66
C GLY A 213 -14.54 -6.66 11.87
N GLN A 214 -15.24 -7.65 11.33
CA GLN A 214 -14.67 -8.70 10.47
C GLN A 214 -14.90 -8.43 8.98
N VAL A 215 -15.56 -7.33 8.62
CA VAL A 215 -15.90 -7.00 7.22
C VAL A 215 -15.05 -5.83 6.76
N ILE A 216 -14.42 -5.99 5.60
CA ILE A 216 -13.67 -4.96 4.87
C ILE A 216 -14.34 -4.77 3.51
N LEU A 217 -14.44 -3.54 3.01
CA LEU A 217 -15.07 -3.25 1.72
C LEU A 217 -14.08 -2.74 0.68
N SER A 218 -14.38 -3.02 -0.59
CA SER A 218 -13.73 -2.36 -1.71
C SER A 218 -14.65 -2.27 -2.92
N CYS A 219 -14.63 -1.13 -3.62
CA CYS A 219 -15.35 -0.86 -4.85
C CYS A 219 -14.34 -0.38 -5.91
N LYS A 220 -13.84 -1.28 -6.73
CA LYS A 220 -12.74 -0.98 -7.64
C LYS A 220 -13.24 -0.65 -9.05
N VAL A 221 -12.68 0.41 -9.61
CA VAL A 221 -12.88 0.89 -10.98
C VAL A 221 -11.52 1.21 -11.61
N SER A 222 -11.49 1.42 -12.94
CA SER A 222 -10.25 1.68 -13.70
C SER A 222 -9.95 3.17 -13.90
N GLY A 223 -10.94 4.05 -13.71
CA GLY A 223 -10.77 5.50 -13.84
C GLY A 223 -10.40 6.18 -12.53
N VAL A 224 -9.45 7.11 -12.55
CA VAL A 224 -9.01 7.86 -11.35
C VAL A 224 -10.17 8.64 -10.73
N GLN A 225 -10.87 9.44 -11.54
CA GLN A 225 -11.99 10.26 -11.06
C GLN A 225 -13.18 9.40 -10.60
N ASP A 226 -13.41 8.27 -11.27
CA ASP A 226 -14.44 7.31 -10.91
C ASP A 226 -14.15 6.70 -9.53
N LEU A 227 -12.88 6.32 -9.30
CA LEU A 227 -12.46 5.74 -8.02
C LEU A 227 -12.69 6.74 -6.88
N ILE A 228 -12.28 7.98 -7.09
CA ILE A 228 -12.43 9.05 -6.09
C ILE A 228 -13.91 9.26 -5.76
N ALA A 229 -14.78 9.37 -6.78
CA ALA A 229 -16.21 9.57 -6.60
C ALA A 229 -16.86 8.41 -5.83
N VAL A 230 -16.58 7.17 -6.23
CA VAL A 230 -17.15 5.96 -5.62
C VAL A 230 -16.70 5.83 -4.16
N TYR A 231 -15.41 6.03 -3.86
CA TYR A 231 -14.92 5.86 -2.48
C TYR A 231 -15.31 7.00 -1.54
N ARG A 232 -15.46 8.22 -2.02
CA ARG A 232 -16.05 9.31 -1.24
C ARG A 232 -17.48 8.97 -0.80
N GLU A 233 -18.29 8.45 -1.72
CA GLU A 233 -19.65 8.04 -1.41
C GLU A 233 -19.70 6.82 -0.49
N LEU A 234 -18.87 5.80 -0.72
CA LEU A 234 -18.76 4.63 0.14
C LEU A 234 -18.33 5.02 1.56
N ALA A 235 -17.34 5.89 1.68
CA ALA A 235 -16.84 6.39 2.97
C ALA A 235 -17.88 7.19 3.75
N ARG A 236 -18.74 7.93 3.05
CA ARG A 236 -19.86 8.67 3.64
C ARG A 236 -20.95 7.76 4.22
N ARG A 237 -21.23 6.63 3.54
CA ARG A 237 -22.34 5.71 3.88
C ARG A 237 -21.98 4.64 4.89
N CYS A 238 -20.71 4.32 5.10
CA CYS A 238 -20.34 3.24 6.00
C CYS A 238 -19.11 3.54 6.86
N ARG A 239 -18.89 2.70 7.89
CA ARG A 239 -17.71 2.73 8.75
C ARG A 239 -16.85 1.47 8.64
N TYR A 240 -17.08 0.63 7.64
CA TYR A 240 -16.19 -0.52 7.38
C TYR A 240 -14.81 -0.04 6.95
N PRO A 241 -13.73 -0.77 7.30
CA PRO A 241 -12.42 -0.53 6.70
C PRO A 241 -12.50 -0.62 5.17
N LEU A 242 -11.80 0.28 4.48
CA LEU A 242 -11.83 0.38 3.04
C LEU A 242 -10.49 -0.03 2.44
N HIS A 243 -10.54 -0.96 1.48
CA HIS A 243 -9.39 -1.39 0.71
C HIS A 243 -9.36 -0.67 -0.63
N LEU A 244 -8.42 0.24 -0.80
CA LEU A 244 -8.25 1.01 -2.02
C LEU A 244 -7.44 0.25 -3.08
N GLY A 245 -7.71 0.56 -4.33
CA GLY A 245 -6.91 0.12 -5.47
C GLY A 245 -7.62 0.42 -6.77
N LEU A 246 -6.87 0.97 -7.71
CA LEU A 246 -7.31 1.11 -9.09
C LEU A 246 -7.20 -0.25 -9.79
N THR A 247 -8.22 -0.69 -10.54
CA THR A 247 -8.10 -1.87 -11.39
C THR A 247 -7.51 -1.47 -12.73
N GLU A 248 -6.70 -2.36 -13.33
CA GLU A 248 -6.22 -2.20 -14.71
C GLU A 248 -5.55 -0.83 -14.94
N ALA A 249 -4.73 -0.42 -13.96
CA ALA A 249 -4.06 0.87 -14.00
C ALA A 249 -3.11 1.01 -15.21
N GLY A 250 -2.59 -0.12 -15.70
CA GLY A 250 -1.68 -0.20 -16.82
C GLY A 250 -0.24 -0.50 -16.42
N MET A 251 0.66 -0.32 -17.37
CA MET A 251 2.09 -0.64 -17.24
C MET A 251 2.92 0.60 -16.94
N GLY A 252 4.08 0.41 -16.31
CA GLY A 252 5.12 1.41 -16.14
C GLY A 252 4.62 2.74 -15.56
N ALA A 253 5.07 3.85 -16.12
CA ALA A 253 4.74 5.20 -15.63
C ALA A 253 3.24 5.49 -15.63
N LYS A 254 2.49 5.05 -16.64
CA LYS A 254 1.03 5.26 -16.70
C LYS A 254 0.33 4.64 -15.49
N GLY A 255 0.62 3.38 -15.20
CA GLY A 255 0.01 2.66 -14.08
C GLY A 255 0.40 3.24 -12.73
N THR A 256 1.67 3.61 -12.58
CA THR A 256 2.20 4.24 -11.36
C THR A 256 1.55 5.58 -11.11
N VAL A 257 1.52 6.47 -12.11
CA VAL A 257 0.93 7.81 -11.99
C VAL A 257 -0.57 7.75 -11.70
N ALA A 258 -1.31 6.89 -12.42
CA ALA A 258 -2.75 6.73 -12.19
C ALA A 258 -3.05 6.20 -10.79
N SER A 259 -2.29 5.21 -10.32
CA SER A 259 -2.43 4.66 -8.97
C SER A 259 -2.07 5.70 -7.91
N ALA A 260 -0.94 6.40 -8.06
CA ALA A 260 -0.51 7.44 -7.14
C ALA A 260 -1.56 8.55 -7.03
N ALA A 261 -2.06 9.07 -8.16
CA ALA A 261 -3.07 10.13 -8.17
C ALA A 261 -4.37 9.69 -7.46
N ALA A 262 -4.91 8.52 -7.83
CA ALA A 262 -6.16 8.03 -7.26
C ALA A 262 -6.06 7.76 -5.75
N LEU A 263 -4.99 7.08 -5.33
CA LEU A 263 -4.82 6.69 -3.93
C LEU A 263 -4.47 7.89 -3.05
N SER A 264 -3.59 8.79 -3.50
CA SER A 264 -3.15 9.93 -2.70
C SER A 264 -4.28 10.90 -2.39
N ILE A 265 -5.17 11.19 -3.34
CA ILE A 265 -6.32 12.06 -3.11
C ILE A 265 -7.23 11.47 -2.02
N LEU A 266 -7.56 10.19 -2.10
CA LEU A 266 -8.41 9.52 -1.11
C LEU A 266 -7.73 9.43 0.26
N LEU A 267 -6.46 9.07 0.29
CA LEU A 267 -5.68 8.98 1.53
C LEU A 267 -5.54 10.34 2.22
N GLN A 268 -5.38 11.43 1.46
CA GLN A 268 -5.37 12.79 2.01
C GLN A 268 -6.68 13.17 2.69
N GLU A 269 -7.81 12.61 2.21
CA GLU A 269 -9.14 12.77 2.80
C GLU A 269 -9.41 11.78 3.95
N GLY A 270 -8.42 10.98 4.35
CA GLY A 270 -8.54 9.95 5.37
C GLY A 270 -9.33 8.72 4.92
N ILE A 271 -9.53 8.55 3.62
CA ILE A 271 -10.25 7.42 3.03
C ILE A 271 -9.26 6.36 2.60
N GLY A 272 -9.29 5.20 3.23
CA GLY A 272 -8.45 4.05 2.91
C GLY A 272 -7.68 3.53 4.12
N ASP A 273 -7.89 2.26 4.43
CA ASP A 273 -7.28 1.56 5.56
C ASP A 273 -6.26 0.51 5.10
N THR A 274 -6.35 0.09 3.84
CA THR A 274 -5.37 -0.78 3.17
C THR A 274 -5.38 -0.48 1.69
N ILE A 275 -4.22 -0.60 1.06
CA ILE A 275 -4.04 -0.31 -0.37
C ILE A 275 -3.42 -1.48 -1.11
N ARG A 276 -3.75 -1.61 -2.40
CA ARG A 276 -3.02 -2.43 -3.36
C ARG A 276 -2.88 -1.67 -4.67
N VAL A 277 -1.65 -1.48 -5.11
CA VAL A 277 -1.33 -1.02 -6.46
C VAL A 277 -1.45 -2.22 -7.41
N SER A 278 -2.08 -2.03 -8.58
CA SER A 278 -2.31 -3.08 -9.57
C SER A 278 -1.63 -2.70 -10.87
N LEU A 279 -0.34 -3.00 -10.98
CA LEU A 279 0.43 -2.79 -12.20
C LEU A 279 0.41 -4.04 -13.08
N THR A 280 0.38 -3.84 -14.38
CA THR A 280 0.73 -4.89 -15.33
C THR A 280 2.25 -4.94 -15.39
N PRO A 281 2.92 -6.02 -14.94
CA PRO A 281 4.36 -6.11 -14.98
C PRO A 281 4.83 -6.14 -16.44
N GLN A 282 5.97 -5.51 -16.73
CA GLN A 282 6.64 -5.69 -18.00
C GLN A 282 7.28 -7.07 -18.06
N PRO A 283 7.54 -7.64 -19.25
CA PRO A 283 8.26 -8.91 -19.35
C PRO A 283 9.59 -8.86 -18.60
N GLY A 284 9.78 -9.77 -17.63
CA GLY A 284 10.96 -9.82 -16.78
C GLY A 284 10.95 -8.89 -15.56
N GLU A 285 9.93 -8.07 -15.39
CA GLU A 285 9.79 -7.20 -14.21
C GLU A 285 9.31 -8.00 -13.00
N ALA A 286 9.93 -7.73 -11.85
CA ALA A 286 9.58 -8.40 -10.60
C ALA A 286 8.18 -8.01 -10.12
N ARG A 287 7.43 -8.98 -9.58
CA ARG A 287 6.10 -8.75 -9.00
C ARG A 287 6.11 -7.81 -7.81
N THR A 288 7.25 -7.67 -7.15
CA THR A 288 7.47 -6.77 -6.01
C THR A 288 7.30 -5.29 -6.33
N GLN A 289 7.36 -4.88 -7.61
CA GLN A 289 7.18 -3.49 -8.02
C GLN A 289 5.87 -2.87 -7.53
N GLU A 290 4.77 -3.64 -7.49
CA GLU A 290 3.49 -3.17 -6.92
C GLU A 290 3.62 -2.77 -5.44
N VAL A 291 4.41 -3.51 -4.67
CA VAL A 291 4.63 -3.27 -3.24
C VAL A 291 5.49 -2.03 -3.03
N LEU A 292 6.55 -1.90 -3.83
CA LEU A 292 7.44 -0.73 -3.78
C LEU A 292 6.67 0.55 -4.10
N VAL A 293 5.89 0.57 -5.18
CA VAL A 293 5.06 1.74 -5.54
C VAL A 293 4.02 2.05 -4.45
N ALA A 294 3.38 1.04 -3.86
CA ALA A 294 2.43 1.24 -2.76
C ALA A 294 3.11 1.86 -1.53
N SER A 295 4.31 1.39 -1.19
CA SER A 295 5.10 1.93 -0.08
C SER A 295 5.54 3.36 -0.35
N GLU A 296 6.02 3.65 -1.56
CA GLU A 296 6.42 5.01 -1.97
C GLU A 296 5.25 6.00 -1.93
N ILE A 297 4.03 5.60 -2.34
CA ILE A 297 2.84 6.45 -2.21
C ILE A 297 2.62 6.84 -0.74
N LEU A 298 2.64 5.87 0.17
CA LEU A 298 2.42 6.13 1.61
C LEU A 298 3.55 6.97 2.22
N GLN A 299 4.78 6.73 1.79
CA GLN A 299 5.97 7.45 2.27
C GLN A 299 6.01 8.89 1.74
N ALA A 300 5.75 9.11 0.45
CA ALA A 300 5.68 10.44 -0.15
C ALA A 300 4.58 11.32 0.48
N MET A 301 3.49 10.71 0.93
CA MET A 301 2.41 11.39 1.65
C MET A 301 2.70 11.61 3.14
N GLY A 302 3.82 11.12 3.67
CA GLY A 302 4.15 11.20 5.10
C GLY A 302 3.24 10.35 6.00
N LEU A 303 2.47 9.42 5.44
CA LEU A 303 1.57 8.54 6.20
C LEU A 303 2.32 7.40 6.87
N ARG A 304 3.38 6.90 6.25
CA ARG A 304 4.25 5.84 6.75
C ARG A 304 5.68 6.04 6.25
N ALA A 305 6.63 5.45 6.96
CA ALA A 305 8.01 5.28 6.49
C ALA A 305 8.31 3.78 6.37
N PHE A 306 9.04 3.40 5.32
CA PHE A 306 9.42 2.00 5.04
C PHE A 306 10.93 1.84 4.88
N VAL A 307 11.56 2.84 4.29
CA VAL A 307 13.00 2.92 4.04
C VAL A 307 13.45 4.36 4.21
N PRO A 308 14.72 4.63 4.53
CA PRO A 308 15.25 5.98 4.48
C PRO A 308 15.01 6.63 3.12
N SER A 309 14.71 7.93 3.11
CA SER A 309 14.47 8.65 1.86
C SER A 309 15.74 9.37 1.40
N VAL A 310 16.10 9.21 0.13
CA VAL A 310 17.20 9.94 -0.50
C VAL A 310 16.64 10.99 -1.45
N SER A 311 16.89 12.26 -1.15
CA SER A 311 16.54 13.38 -2.02
C SER A 311 17.74 13.76 -2.87
N ALA A 312 17.55 13.90 -4.18
CA ALA A 312 18.58 14.36 -5.11
C ALA A 312 18.02 15.43 -6.04
N CYS A 313 18.88 16.34 -6.48
CA CYS A 313 18.47 17.33 -7.46
C CYS A 313 18.30 16.68 -8.85
N PRO A 314 17.45 17.24 -9.75
CA PRO A 314 17.26 16.68 -11.08
C PRO A 314 18.46 16.87 -12.02
N GLY A 315 19.45 17.65 -11.60
CA GLY A 315 20.54 18.09 -12.48
C GLY A 315 20.13 19.26 -13.40
N CYS A 316 21.09 20.07 -13.76
CA CYS A 316 20.90 21.16 -14.72
C CYS A 316 22.25 21.58 -15.32
N GLY A 317 22.31 22.65 -16.13
CA GLY A 317 23.54 23.15 -16.75
C GLY A 317 24.64 23.57 -15.75
N ARG A 318 24.35 23.66 -14.45
CA ARG A 318 25.36 23.89 -13.40
C ARG A 318 26.15 22.64 -13.02
N THR A 319 25.65 21.47 -13.36
CA THR A 319 26.28 20.20 -13.09
C THR A 319 26.06 19.27 -14.29
N THR A 320 27.13 19.01 -15.03
CA THR A 320 27.15 18.12 -16.20
C THR A 320 27.74 16.75 -15.87
N SER A 321 28.30 16.60 -14.67
CA SER A 321 28.79 15.33 -14.13
C SER A 321 27.64 14.44 -13.67
N THR A 322 27.78 13.13 -13.84
CA THR A 322 26.84 12.10 -13.32
C THR A 322 27.15 11.72 -11.87
N THR A 323 28.24 12.19 -11.31
CA THR A 323 28.75 11.77 -9.99
C THR A 323 27.69 11.89 -8.87
N PHE A 324 26.90 12.98 -8.85
CA PHE A 324 25.87 13.13 -7.82
C PHE A 324 24.71 12.16 -8.03
N GLN A 325 24.39 11.80 -9.28
CA GLN A 325 23.34 10.82 -9.61
C GLN A 325 23.79 9.42 -9.21
N GLU A 326 25.05 9.08 -9.48
CA GLU A 326 25.65 7.81 -9.09
C GLU A 326 25.69 7.70 -7.56
N LEU A 327 26.19 8.72 -6.86
CA LEU A 327 26.19 8.74 -5.41
C LEU A 327 24.79 8.63 -4.80
N ALA A 328 23.81 9.39 -5.33
CA ALA A 328 22.43 9.32 -4.84
C ALA A 328 21.85 7.91 -5.01
N LYS A 329 22.10 7.29 -6.16
CA LYS A 329 21.68 5.92 -6.43
C LYS A 329 22.37 4.91 -5.52
N ASP A 330 23.67 5.01 -5.35
CA ASP A 330 24.45 4.09 -4.52
C ASP A 330 24.01 4.17 -3.05
N ILE A 331 23.76 5.37 -2.54
CA ILE A 331 23.22 5.57 -1.19
C ILE A 331 21.79 5.00 -1.07
N ASP A 332 20.90 5.26 -2.02
CA ASP A 332 19.53 4.71 -1.98
C ASP A 332 19.55 3.18 -2.03
N ASP A 333 20.30 2.58 -2.95
CA ASP A 333 20.46 1.13 -3.07
C ASP A 333 21.04 0.52 -1.77
N TYR A 334 22.05 1.15 -1.21
CA TYR A 334 22.68 0.73 0.04
C TYR A 334 21.68 0.75 1.21
N LEU A 335 21.00 1.87 1.42
CA LEU A 335 20.03 2.02 2.50
C LEU A 335 18.90 0.99 2.38
N ARG A 336 18.38 0.77 1.18
CA ARG A 336 17.36 -0.25 0.91
C ARG A 336 17.86 -1.66 1.20
N ALA A 337 19.09 -1.98 0.79
CA ALA A 337 19.69 -3.30 1.01
C ALA A 337 19.92 -3.61 2.50
N GLN A 338 20.18 -2.60 3.33
CA GLN A 338 20.39 -2.76 4.76
C GLN A 338 19.09 -2.86 5.58
N MET A 339 17.97 -2.40 5.06
CA MET A 339 16.70 -2.34 5.81
C MET A 339 16.24 -3.67 6.44
N PRO A 340 16.42 -4.86 5.81
CA PRO A 340 16.06 -6.12 6.45
C PRO A 340 16.77 -6.37 7.78
N VAL A 341 18.01 -5.87 7.93
CA VAL A 341 18.82 -5.98 9.16
C VAL A 341 18.54 -4.78 10.07
N TRP A 342 18.50 -3.59 9.52
CA TRP A 342 18.40 -2.36 10.30
C TRP A 342 17.05 -2.15 10.95
N ARG A 343 15.99 -2.70 10.40
CA ARG A 343 14.66 -2.60 11.00
C ARG A 343 14.61 -3.11 12.44
N ASP A 344 15.38 -4.15 12.74
CA ASP A 344 15.47 -4.72 14.09
C ASP A 344 16.62 -4.11 14.90
N LEU A 345 17.73 -3.73 14.24
CA LEU A 345 18.92 -3.20 14.88
C LEU A 345 18.81 -1.70 15.21
N TYR A 346 18.16 -0.94 14.34
CA TYR A 346 18.04 0.52 14.41
C TYR A 346 16.57 0.97 14.25
N PRO A 347 15.70 0.72 15.24
CA PRO A 347 14.29 1.10 15.17
C PRO A 347 14.11 2.60 14.88
N GLY A 348 13.34 2.94 13.85
CA GLY A 348 13.12 4.33 13.42
C GLY A 348 14.02 4.79 12.27
N VAL A 349 15.01 4.00 11.87
CA VAL A 349 15.92 4.34 10.74
C VAL A 349 15.19 4.55 9.43
N GLU A 350 14.03 3.93 9.24
CA GLU A 350 13.18 4.12 8.07
C GLU A 350 12.69 5.56 7.88
N ARG A 351 12.82 6.41 8.90
CA ARG A 351 12.44 7.84 8.85
C ARG A 351 13.60 8.77 8.47
N LEU A 352 14.80 8.24 8.33
CA LEU A 352 15.99 9.01 7.98
C LEU A 352 15.82 9.68 6.61
N LYS A 353 16.22 10.95 6.55
CA LYS A 353 16.23 11.75 5.32
C LYS A 353 17.67 12.07 4.95
N VAL A 354 18.09 11.61 3.78
CA VAL A 354 19.40 11.88 3.20
C VAL A 354 19.24 12.81 2.01
N ALA A 355 20.13 13.78 1.83
CA ALA A 355 20.17 14.66 0.66
C ALA A 355 21.49 14.53 -0.08
N VAL A 356 21.44 14.33 -1.40
CA VAL A 356 22.60 14.31 -2.30
C VAL A 356 22.40 15.34 -3.40
N MET A 357 23.12 16.47 -3.31
CA MET A 357 22.93 17.61 -4.20
C MET A 357 24.15 17.83 -5.10
N GLY A 358 23.90 18.23 -6.34
CA GLY A 358 24.94 18.32 -7.38
C GLY A 358 25.58 19.69 -7.57
N CYS A 359 25.23 20.72 -6.77
CA CYS A 359 25.87 22.04 -6.82
C CYS A 359 25.60 22.86 -5.54
N ILE A 360 26.34 23.93 -5.35
CA ILE A 360 26.24 24.80 -4.14
C ILE A 360 25.04 25.76 -4.18
N VAL A 361 24.28 25.87 -5.27
CA VAL A 361 23.19 26.86 -5.37
C VAL A 361 22.01 26.49 -4.47
N ASN A 362 21.45 25.32 -4.64
CA ASN A 362 20.39 24.80 -3.76
C ASN A 362 20.89 23.75 -2.77
N GLY A 363 22.06 23.17 -3.05
CA GLY A 363 22.60 22.05 -2.30
C GLY A 363 22.70 22.29 -0.79
N PRO A 364 23.32 23.38 -0.32
CA PRO A 364 23.39 23.65 1.12
C PRO A 364 22.03 23.86 1.80
N GLY A 365 21.07 24.46 1.09
CA GLY A 365 19.69 24.65 1.59
C GLY A 365 18.97 23.32 1.77
N GLU A 366 18.92 22.51 0.72
CA GLU A 366 18.27 21.19 0.76
C GLU A 366 18.96 20.23 1.73
N SER A 367 20.31 20.25 1.78
CA SER A 367 21.07 19.41 2.71
C SER A 367 20.81 19.76 4.18
N LYS A 368 20.47 21.02 4.49
CA LYS A 368 20.09 21.44 5.86
C LYS A 368 18.68 21.00 6.25
N HIS A 369 17.80 20.73 5.29
CA HIS A 369 16.45 20.22 5.57
C HIS A 369 16.39 18.70 5.72
N ALA A 370 17.46 17.99 5.35
CA ALA A 370 17.63 16.58 5.61
C ALA A 370 18.29 16.34 6.98
N ASP A 371 18.19 15.11 7.50
CA ASP A 371 18.93 14.72 8.70
C ASP A 371 20.44 14.69 8.45
N ILE A 372 20.83 14.21 7.25
CA ILE A 372 22.20 14.25 6.76
C ILE A 372 22.19 14.56 5.26
N GLY A 373 23.09 15.44 4.81
CA GLY A 373 23.13 15.81 3.40
C GLY A 373 24.51 16.23 2.95
N ILE A 374 24.79 16.02 1.66
CA ILE A 374 26.01 16.45 0.98
C ILE A 374 25.67 17.33 -0.21
N SER A 375 26.49 18.36 -0.42
CA SER A 375 26.42 19.21 -1.60
C SER A 375 27.70 19.07 -2.42
N LEU A 376 27.64 18.32 -3.52
CA LEU A 376 28.77 18.14 -4.42
C LEU A 376 29.05 19.42 -5.20
N PRO A 377 30.29 19.64 -5.66
CA PRO A 377 30.64 20.81 -6.47
C PRO A 377 30.02 20.67 -7.88
N GLY A 378 29.47 21.77 -8.37
CA GLY A 378 29.02 21.91 -9.77
C GLY A 378 30.20 22.33 -10.69
N ASN A 379 29.86 22.61 -11.96
CA ASN A 379 30.84 23.03 -12.96
C ASN A 379 31.49 24.34 -12.56
N GLY A 380 32.85 24.38 -12.54
CA GLY A 380 33.64 25.54 -12.19
C GLY A 380 33.63 25.88 -10.68
N GLU A 381 33.03 25.09 -9.85
CA GLU A 381 33.07 25.24 -8.39
C GLU A 381 34.33 24.60 -7.80
N SER A 382 34.73 25.03 -6.62
CA SER A 382 35.85 24.40 -5.89
C SER A 382 35.56 22.93 -5.60
N PRO A 383 36.52 22.00 -5.78
CA PRO A 383 36.32 20.57 -5.53
C PRO A 383 36.23 20.29 -4.03
N ALA A 384 35.14 20.73 -3.44
CA ALA A 384 34.82 20.63 -2.02
C ALA A 384 33.34 20.34 -1.84
N ALA A 385 33.04 19.29 -1.09
CA ALA A 385 31.67 18.83 -0.83
C ALA A 385 31.33 19.04 0.66
N PRO A 386 30.64 20.13 1.01
CA PRO A 386 30.17 20.32 2.38
C PRO A 386 29.13 19.29 2.76
N VAL A 387 29.30 18.69 3.93
CA VAL A 387 28.34 17.76 4.58
C VAL A 387 27.65 18.52 5.70
N PHE A 388 26.33 18.32 5.75
CA PHE A 388 25.44 18.88 6.76
C PHE A 388 24.82 17.75 7.57
N ILE A 389 24.76 17.92 8.88
CA ILE A 389 24.17 16.99 9.84
C ILE A 389 23.26 17.81 10.74
N ASP A 390 21.99 17.36 10.90
CA ASP A 390 20.97 18.02 11.73
C ASP A 390 20.83 19.54 11.48
N GLY A 391 20.93 19.93 10.20
CA GLY A 391 20.79 21.32 9.75
C GLY A 391 22.05 22.17 9.82
N GLU A 392 23.15 21.67 10.36
CA GLU A 392 24.41 22.39 10.50
C GLU A 392 25.52 21.81 9.60
N LYS A 393 26.43 22.68 9.15
CA LYS A 393 27.61 22.23 8.40
C LYS A 393 28.58 21.54 9.34
N ALA A 394 28.71 20.21 9.20
CA ALA A 394 29.58 19.41 10.05
C ALA A 394 31.02 19.37 9.53
N MET A 395 31.22 19.16 8.22
CA MET A 395 32.56 19.02 7.62
C MET A 395 32.52 19.35 6.12
N THR A 396 33.70 19.24 5.48
CA THR A 396 33.83 19.37 4.02
C THR A 396 34.73 18.26 3.50
N LEU A 397 34.19 17.40 2.66
CA LEU A 397 34.93 16.33 1.99
C LEU A 397 35.68 16.87 0.77
N ARG A 398 36.83 16.27 0.44
CA ARG A 398 37.69 16.63 -0.68
C ARG A 398 38.41 15.39 -1.21
N GLY A 399 38.78 15.41 -2.50
CA GLY A 399 39.51 14.33 -3.14
C GLY A 399 38.59 13.31 -3.86
N ASP A 400 39.16 12.12 -4.14
CA ASP A 400 38.54 11.14 -5.06
C ASP A 400 37.61 10.14 -4.36
N HIS A 401 37.55 10.14 -3.02
CA HIS A 401 36.80 9.16 -2.22
C HIS A 401 35.56 9.75 -1.54
N ILE A 402 35.05 10.89 -2.02
CA ILE A 402 33.91 11.60 -1.41
C ILE A 402 32.69 10.68 -1.24
N ALA A 403 32.44 9.77 -2.20
CA ALA A 403 31.30 8.86 -2.15
C ALA A 403 31.40 7.86 -1.00
N GLN A 404 32.57 7.21 -0.85
CA GLN A 404 32.83 6.26 0.22
C GLN A 404 32.87 6.95 1.60
N ASP A 405 33.54 8.11 1.67
CA ASP A 405 33.61 8.90 2.91
C ASP A 405 32.21 9.33 3.35
N PHE A 406 31.34 9.76 2.43
CA PHE A 406 29.97 10.15 2.75
C PHE A 406 29.13 8.93 3.19
N GLN A 407 29.28 7.77 2.55
CA GLN A 407 28.59 6.56 2.98
C GLN A 407 28.97 6.18 4.42
N HIS A 408 30.26 6.20 4.78
CA HIS A 408 30.71 5.94 6.15
C HIS A 408 30.12 6.93 7.16
N ILE A 409 30.04 8.22 6.79
CA ILE A 409 29.43 9.24 7.65
C ILE A 409 27.94 8.95 7.86
N VAL A 410 27.22 8.47 6.84
CA VAL A 410 25.81 8.04 6.96
C VAL A 410 25.69 6.83 7.90
N GLU A 411 26.57 5.84 7.78
CA GLU A 411 26.61 4.67 8.67
C GLU A 411 26.84 5.07 10.12
N ASP A 412 27.87 5.90 10.37
CA ASP A 412 28.19 6.40 11.70
C ASP A 412 27.04 7.22 12.31
N TYR A 413 26.38 8.05 11.49
CA TYR A 413 25.21 8.81 11.90
C TYR A 413 24.03 7.90 12.29
N ILE A 414 23.76 6.86 11.51
CA ILE A 414 22.71 5.88 11.80
C ILE A 414 23.02 5.15 13.11
N ALA A 415 24.25 4.68 13.29
CA ALA A 415 24.67 3.99 14.51
C ALA A 415 24.56 4.90 15.74
N ALA A 416 24.93 6.17 15.60
CA ALA A 416 24.88 7.15 16.69
C ALA A 416 23.44 7.56 17.04
N ARG A 417 22.58 7.76 16.03
CA ARG A 417 21.22 8.28 16.23
C ARG A 417 20.22 7.20 16.60
N PHE A 418 20.28 6.03 15.98
CA PHE A 418 19.32 4.95 16.12
C PHE A 418 19.84 3.73 16.88
N GLY A 419 21.14 3.69 17.24
CA GLY A 419 21.72 2.61 18.01
C GLY A 419 21.15 2.52 19.44
N ASN A 420 21.10 1.32 19.99
CA ASN A 420 20.56 1.03 21.32
C ASN A 420 21.32 1.84 22.40
N GLY A 421 20.65 2.80 22.99
CA GLY A 421 21.20 3.68 24.04
C GLY A 421 20.99 5.17 23.82
N ASN A 422 20.43 5.60 22.69
CA ASN A 422 20.17 7.01 22.43
C ASN A 422 18.75 7.42 22.87
N PRO A 423 18.60 8.31 23.90
CA PRO A 423 17.29 8.78 24.37
C PRO A 423 16.53 9.63 23.34
N ALA A 424 17.16 10.10 22.26
CA ALA A 424 16.52 10.85 21.18
C ALA A 424 15.64 9.94 20.27
N ALA A 425 15.97 8.66 20.13
CA ALA A 425 15.19 7.69 19.39
C ALA A 425 13.81 7.41 20.05
N ALA A 426 13.73 7.51 21.37
CA ALA A 426 12.51 7.29 22.14
C ALA A 426 11.48 8.44 22.05
N LYS A 427 11.88 9.64 21.61
CA LYS A 427 11.00 10.82 21.46
C LYS A 427 10.39 10.98 20.06
N ALA A 428 10.86 10.21 19.06
CA ALA A 428 10.40 10.27 17.67
C ALA A 428 9.45 9.08 17.33
N ALA A 429 9.23 8.17 18.25
CA ALA A 429 8.21 7.11 18.21
C ALA A 429 6.89 7.61 18.85
#